data_a20abb815e3766340990f290fe5e5e8c
#
_entry.id   a20abb815e3766340990f290fe5e5e8c
#
_cell.length_a   1.000
_cell.length_b   1.000
_cell.length_c   1.000
_cell.angle_alpha   90.00
_cell.angle_beta   90.00
_cell.angle_gamma   90.00
#
_symmetry.space_group_name_H-M   'P 1'
#
loop_
_entity.id
_entity.type
_entity.pdbx_description
1 polymer ?
#
loop_
_entity_poly.entity_id
_entity_poly.type
_entity_poly.pdbx_seq_one_letter_code
_entity_poly.pdbx_strand_id
1 'polypeptide(L)'
;MTEAGKALPKATLALPLALSDGSNVKLSVYADRWLVLYFYPKDSTPGCTTEGLDFNALLPKFAKLGADVLGVSRDSIKSHQNFCAKQGFDFLLVSDGDEALCKAFDVIHEKNMYGKKVLGIVRSTFLIDPKGKLAA
;
A
#
# COMPACT_ATOMS: atom_id res chain seq x y z
N MET A 1 13.76 -2.92 9.19
CA MET A 1 13.23 -2.62 7.85
C MET A 1 14.30 -2.82 6.78
N THR A 2 13.91 -3.20 5.57
CA THR A 2 14.83 -3.33 4.44
C THR A 2 15.22 -1.96 3.89
N GLU A 3 16.49 -1.75 3.65
CA GLU A 3 17.00 -0.52 3.04
C GLU A 3 16.86 -0.54 1.51
N ALA A 4 16.76 0.65 0.91
CA ALA A 4 16.73 0.77 -0.54
C ALA A 4 17.97 0.11 -1.17
N GLY A 5 17.77 -0.61 -2.27
CA GLY A 5 18.80 -1.38 -2.97
C GLY A 5 18.95 -2.81 -2.49
N LYS A 6 18.26 -3.21 -1.42
CA LYS A 6 18.34 -4.57 -0.87
C LYS A 6 17.07 -5.36 -1.14
N ALA A 7 17.22 -6.68 -1.25
CA ALA A 7 16.09 -7.58 -1.42
C ALA A 7 15.19 -7.59 -0.18
N LEU A 8 13.87 -7.64 -0.39
CA LEU A 8 12.91 -7.81 0.70
C LEU A 8 13.10 -9.21 1.31
N PRO A 9 12.94 -9.35 2.65
CA PRO A 9 12.99 -10.65 3.29
C PRO A 9 11.94 -11.61 2.70
N LYS A 10 12.24 -12.89 2.65
CA LYS A 10 11.31 -13.92 2.20
C LYS A 10 10.01 -13.89 3.00
N ALA A 11 10.10 -13.65 4.31
CA ALA A 11 8.94 -13.54 5.19
C ALA A 11 8.03 -12.39 4.76
N THR A 12 8.59 -11.25 4.35
CA THR A 12 7.81 -10.12 3.84
C THR A 12 7.11 -10.48 2.54
N LEU A 13 7.80 -11.12 1.59
CA LEU A 13 7.23 -11.53 0.31
C LEU A 13 6.13 -12.59 0.48
N ALA A 14 6.16 -13.36 1.55
CA ALA A 14 5.16 -14.39 1.85
C ALA A 14 3.95 -13.85 2.61
N LEU A 15 3.93 -12.58 3.00
CA LEU A 15 2.80 -12.01 3.73
C LEU A 15 1.51 -12.08 2.91
N PRO A 16 0.41 -12.56 3.52
CA PRO A 16 -0.89 -12.54 2.86
C PRO A 16 -1.44 -11.12 2.78
N LEU A 17 -2.00 -10.78 1.63
CA LEU A 17 -2.63 -9.49 1.39
C LEU A 17 -4.13 -9.71 1.19
N ALA A 18 -4.94 -9.08 2.03
CA ALA A 18 -6.40 -9.06 1.85
C ALA A 18 -6.75 -7.87 0.96
N LEU A 19 -7.21 -8.15 -0.25
CA LEU A 19 -7.45 -7.13 -1.28
C LEU A 19 -8.89 -6.65 -1.29
N SER A 20 -9.10 -5.44 -1.76
CA SER A 20 -10.42 -4.80 -1.81
C SER A 20 -11.42 -5.50 -2.72
N ASP A 21 -10.98 -6.36 -3.63
CA ASP A 21 -11.86 -7.19 -4.46
C ASP A 21 -12.31 -8.48 -3.74
N GLY A 22 -11.90 -8.68 -2.49
CA GLY A 22 -12.21 -9.88 -1.71
C GLY A 22 -11.20 -11.00 -1.86
N SER A 23 -10.21 -10.88 -2.73
CA SER A 23 -9.19 -11.91 -2.92
C SER A 23 -8.10 -11.82 -1.84
N ASN A 24 -7.37 -12.92 -1.66
CA ASN A 24 -6.20 -12.99 -0.80
C ASN A 24 -5.05 -13.52 -1.63
N VAL A 25 -3.94 -12.80 -1.66
CA VAL A 25 -2.73 -13.19 -2.38
C VAL A 25 -1.51 -12.92 -1.51
N LYS A 26 -0.39 -13.54 -1.83
CA LYS A 26 0.88 -13.20 -1.19
C LYS A 26 1.49 -12.01 -1.92
N LEU A 27 2.28 -11.21 -1.20
CA LEU A 27 2.98 -10.07 -1.82
C LEU A 27 3.83 -10.53 -3.03
N SER A 28 4.40 -11.74 -2.97
CA SER A 28 5.21 -12.33 -4.03
C SER A 28 4.45 -12.55 -5.35
N VAL A 29 3.13 -12.50 -5.35
CA VAL A 29 2.32 -12.60 -6.58
C VAL A 29 2.62 -11.46 -7.55
N TYR A 30 3.11 -10.34 -7.05
CA TYR A 30 3.51 -9.17 -7.86
C TYR A 30 4.97 -9.23 -8.33
N ALA A 31 5.68 -10.36 -8.09
CA ALA A 31 7.03 -10.56 -8.61
C ALA A 31 7.04 -10.52 -10.15
N ASP A 32 8.20 -10.23 -10.73
CA ASP A 32 8.41 -10.05 -12.18
C ASP A 32 7.79 -8.79 -12.77
N ARG A 33 7.22 -7.92 -11.93
CA ARG A 33 6.72 -6.60 -12.31
C ARG A 33 7.20 -5.58 -11.28
N TRP A 34 7.23 -4.33 -11.67
CA TRP A 34 7.40 -3.24 -10.72
C TRP A 34 6.14 -3.09 -9.88
N LEU A 35 6.30 -2.81 -8.59
CA LEU A 35 5.18 -2.56 -7.69
C LEU A 35 5.35 -1.22 -6.99
N VAL A 36 4.38 -0.34 -7.18
CA VAL A 36 4.25 0.89 -6.38
C VAL A 36 3.34 0.55 -5.20
N LEU A 37 3.90 0.56 -4.00
CA LEU A 37 3.20 0.22 -2.77
C LEU A 37 3.16 1.47 -1.89
N TYR A 38 1.98 2.08 -1.76
CA TYR A 38 1.86 3.28 -0.95
C TYR A 38 0.98 3.03 0.28
N PHE A 39 1.43 3.57 1.40
CA PHE A 39 0.76 3.47 2.69
C PHE A 39 0.11 4.81 3.03
N TYR A 40 -1.12 4.78 3.51
CA TYR A 40 -1.85 5.98 3.89
C TYR A 40 -2.65 5.76 5.17
N PRO A 41 -2.94 6.83 5.94
CA PRO A 41 -3.55 6.68 7.27
C PRO A 41 -4.97 6.15 7.28
N LYS A 42 -5.85 6.64 6.39
CA LYS A 42 -7.28 6.31 6.49
C LYS A 42 -8.05 6.61 5.21
N ASP A 43 -8.95 5.69 4.83
CA ASP A 43 -9.87 5.86 3.71
C ASP A 43 -10.73 7.11 3.86
N SER A 44 -11.09 7.70 2.72
CA SER A 44 -12.06 8.79 2.63
C SER A 44 -11.66 10.07 3.37
N THR A 45 -10.39 10.22 3.73
CA THR A 45 -9.85 11.49 4.21
C THR A 45 -9.38 12.32 3.02
N PRO A 46 -9.37 13.69 3.12
CA PRO A 46 -9.04 14.53 1.97
C PRO A 46 -7.67 14.25 1.34
N GLY A 47 -6.63 14.13 2.14
CA GLY A 47 -5.27 13.86 1.64
C GLY A 47 -5.13 12.49 1.01
N CYS A 48 -5.74 11.46 1.62
CA CYS A 48 -5.70 10.11 1.08
C CYS A 48 -6.54 9.98 -0.19
N THR A 49 -7.64 10.70 -0.29
CA THR A 49 -8.47 10.74 -1.50
C THR A 49 -7.69 11.39 -2.65
N THR A 50 -7.04 12.52 -2.42
CA THR A 50 -6.22 13.20 -3.43
C THR A 50 -5.07 12.30 -3.91
N GLU A 51 -4.37 11.66 -2.98
CA GLU A 51 -3.28 10.73 -3.33
C GLU A 51 -3.78 9.58 -4.19
N GLY A 52 -4.90 8.95 -3.80
CA GLY A 52 -5.49 7.86 -4.57
C GLY A 52 -5.93 8.29 -5.97
N LEU A 53 -6.53 9.46 -6.10
CA LEU A 53 -6.93 9.99 -7.40
C LEU A 53 -5.71 10.28 -8.29
N ASP A 54 -4.62 10.79 -7.73
CA ASP A 54 -3.40 11.05 -8.46
C ASP A 54 -2.79 9.73 -8.98
N PHE A 55 -2.71 8.69 -8.15
CA PHE A 55 -2.24 7.38 -8.60
C PHE A 55 -3.17 6.80 -9.67
N ASN A 56 -4.47 6.93 -9.51
CA ASN A 56 -5.43 6.42 -10.48
C ASN A 56 -5.26 7.10 -11.85
N ALA A 57 -5.04 8.40 -11.86
CA ALA A 57 -4.80 9.14 -13.10
C ALA A 57 -3.52 8.70 -13.81
N LEU A 58 -2.52 8.21 -13.06
CA LEU A 58 -1.23 7.76 -13.59
C LEU A 58 -1.20 6.27 -13.97
N LEU A 59 -2.27 5.51 -13.67
CA LEU A 59 -2.30 4.07 -13.95
C LEU A 59 -1.92 3.70 -15.38
N PRO A 60 -2.41 4.39 -16.44
CA PRO A 60 -2.00 4.04 -17.80
C PRO A 60 -0.49 4.17 -18.03
N LYS A 61 0.15 5.15 -17.39
CA LYS A 61 1.60 5.33 -17.49
C LYS A 61 2.35 4.23 -16.74
N PHE A 62 1.87 3.85 -15.54
CA PHE A 62 2.44 2.73 -14.79
C PHE A 62 2.30 1.42 -15.56
N ALA A 63 1.14 1.17 -16.17
CA ALA A 63 0.91 -0.03 -16.97
C ALA A 63 1.91 -0.14 -18.13
N LYS A 64 2.20 0.95 -18.82
CA LYS A 64 3.19 0.99 -19.90
C LYS A 64 4.60 0.65 -19.42
N LEU A 65 4.91 0.97 -18.15
CA LEU A 65 6.21 0.69 -17.54
C LEU A 65 6.27 -0.71 -16.90
N GLY A 66 5.18 -1.48 -16.99
CA GLY A 66 5.10 -2.79 -16.36
C GLY A 66 4.98 -2.73 -14.83
N ALA A 67 4.31 -1.70 -14.32
CA ALA A 67 4.15 -1.48 -12.88
C ALA A 67 2.70 -1.65 -12.43
N ASP A 68 2.53 -2.32 -11.28
CA ASP A 68 1.26 -2.39 -10.56
C ASP A 68 1.25 -1.37 -9.42
N VAL A 69 0.07 -0.96 -8.98
CA VAL A 69 -0.11 -0.03 -7.87
C VAL A 69 -1.02 -0.67 -6.83
N LEU A 70 -0.59 -0.63 -5.56
CA LEU A 70 -1.40 -1.03 -4.42
C LEU A 70 -1.36 0.05 -3.35
N GLY A 71 -2.53 0.43 -2.84
CA GLY A 71 -2.63 1.28 -1.66
C GLY A 71 -2.85 0.41 -0.42
N VAL A 72 -2.30 0.80 0.71
CA VAL A 72 -2.36 0.04 1.96
C VAL A 72 -2.79 0.94 3.11
N SER A 73 -3.79 0.51 3.85
CA SER A 73 -4.13 1.10 5.15
C SER A 73 -4.66 0.01 6.08
N ARG A 74 -4.95 0.41 7.32
CA ARG A 74 -5.52 -0.50 8.32
C ARG A 74 -7.04 -0.59 8.25
N ASP A 75 -7.67 0.11 7.31
CA ASP A 75 -9.11 0.07 7.12
C ASP A 75 -9.59 -1.31 6.67
N SER A 76 -10.86 -1.61 6.93
CA SER A 76 -11.46 -2.89 6.55
C SER A 76 -11.66 -3.01 5.04
N ILE A 77 -11.84 -4.25 4.56
CA ILE A 77 -12.14 -4.51 3.15
C ILE A 77 -13.41 -3.76 2.72
N LYS A 78 -14.45 -3.73 3.57
CA LYS A 78 -15.68 -3.02 3.27
C LYS A 78 -15.44 -1.51 3.11
N SER A 79 -14.63 -0.92 3.98
CA SER A 79 -14.22 0.49 3.86
C SER A 79 -13.50 0.74 2.55
N HIS A 80 -12.56 -0.13 2.19
CA HIS A 80 -11.81 -0.05 0.93
C HIS A 80 -12.73 -0.17 -0.28
N GLN A 81 -13.69 -1.11 -0.25
CA GLN A 81 -14.65 -1.27 -1.33
C GLN A 81 -15.48 -0.01 -1.54
N ASN A 82 -15.96 0.58 -0.46
CA ASN A 82 -16.72 1.83 -0.51
C ASN A 82 -15.87 2.98 -1.04
N PHE A 83 -14.63 3.08 -0.60
CA PHE A 83 -13.70 4.11 -1.03
C PHE A 83 -13.38 3.98 -2.53
N CYS A 84 -13.05 2.78 -2.99
CA CYS A 84 -12.79 2.51 -4.40
C CYS A 84 -14.00 2.83 -5.27
N ALA A 85 -15.19 2.41 -4.85
CA ALA A 85 -16.43 2.63 -5.61
C ALA A 85 -16.77 4.11 -5.69
N LYS A 86 -16.65 4.83 -4.59
CA LYS A 86 -16.96 6.26 -4.53
C LYS A 86 -16.02 7.10 -5.37
N GLN A 87 -14.72 6.77 -5.36
CA GLN A 87 -13.69 7.53 -6.06
C GLN A 87 -13.38 7.01 -7.47
N GLY A 88 -13.89 5.83 -7.84
CA GLY A 88 -13.64 5.25 -9.15
C GLY A 88 -12.21 4.76 -9.34
N PHE A 89 -11.58 4.22 -8.29
CA PHE A 89 -10.23 3.67 -8.40
C PHE A 89 -10.21 2.39 -9.22
N ASP A 90 -9.27 2.31 -10.17
CA ASP A 90 -9.05 1.13 -11.02
C ASP A 90 -7.90 0.25 -10.51
N PHE A 91 -7.40 0.51 -9.32
CA PHE A 91 -6.40 -0.31 -8.64
C PHE A 91 -6.95 -0.82 -7.31
N LEU A 92 -6.30 -1.86 -6.76
CA LEU A 92 -6.76 -2.49 -5.53
C LEU A 92 -6.12 -1.86 -4.30
N LEU A 93 -6.83 -1.94 -3.19
CA LEU A 93 -6.34 -1.53 -1.87
C LEU A 93 -6.14 -2.78 -1.00
N VAL A 94 -5.15 -2.73 -0.13
CA VAL A 94 -4.84 -3.80 0.83
C VAL A 94 -5.39 -3.40 2.19
N SER A 95 -6.16 -4.30 2.80
CA SER A 95 -6.62 -4.16 4.18
C SER A 95 -5.59 -4.82 5.10
N ASP A 96 -4.81 -4.00 5.80
CA ASP A 96 -3.73 -4.44 6.70
C ASP A 96 -4.16 -4.28 8.16
N GLY A 97 -5.33 -4.82 8.51
CA GLY A 97 -5.91 -4.68 9.85
C GLY A 97 -5.04 -5.23 10.97
N ASP A 98 -4.25 -6.28 10.70
CA ASP A 98 -3.29 -6.84 11.67
C ASP A 98 -1.93 -6.12 11.65
N GLU A 99 -1.76 -5.11 10.82
CA GLU A 99 -0.55 -4.30 10.71
C GLU A 99 0.71 -5.06 10.25
N ALA A 100 0.56 -6.29 9.74
CA ALA A 100 1.71 -7.10 9.35
C ALA A 100 2.56 -6.44 8.26
N LEU A 101 1.91 -5.93 7.22
CA LEU A 101 2.60 -5.25 6.12
C LEU A 101 3.15 -3.89 6.56
N CYS A 102 2.37 -3.14 7.32
CA CYS A 102 2.80 -1.85 7.87
C CYS A 102 4.05 -2.00 8.74
N LYS A 103 4.11 -3.04 9.57
CA LYS A 103 5.28 -3.31 10.42
C LYS A 103 6.49 -3.75 9.60
N ALA A 104 6.27 -4.57 8.57
CA ALA A 104 7.35 -5.02 7.69
C ALA A 104 8.03 -3.84 6.99
N PHE A 105 7.29 -2.79 6.65
CA PHE A 105 7.81 -1.58 6.00
C PHE A 105 8.07 -0.43 6.97
N ASP A 106 7.88 -0.65 8.28
CA ASP A 106 8.18 0.31 9.34
C ASP A 106 7.50 1.69 9.12
N VAL A 107 6.22 1.66 8.81
CA VAL A 107 5.46 2.90 8.54
C VAL A 107 4.54 3.32 9.69
N ILE A 108 4.49 2.55 10.79
CA ILE A 108 3.71 2.91 11.97
C ILE A 108 4.61 3.60 12.97
N HIS A 109 4.32 4.88 13.23
CA HIS A 109 5.11 5.71 14.13
C HIS A 109 4.19 6.49 15.06
N GLU A 110 4.77 6.96 16.17
CA GLU A 110 4.07 7.82 17.11
C GLU A 110 3.80 9.18 16.46
N LYS A 111 2.53 9.58 16.48
CA LYS A 111 2.08 10.89 15.97
C LYS A 111 1.47 11.69 17.10
N ASN A 112 1.66 13.00 17.08
CA ASN A 112 0.98 13.92 17.99
C ASN A 112 -0.27 14.44 17.29
N MET A 113 -1.45 14.06 17.81
CA MET A 113 -2.74 14.52 17.29
C MET A 113 -3.55 15.15 18.42
N TYR A 114 -3.83 16.46 18.28
CA TYR A 114 -4.61 17.21 19.26
C TYR A 114 -4.04 17.08 20.70
N GLY A 115 -2.70 17.13 20.82
CA GLY A 115 -2.02 17.00 22.11
C GLY A 115 -1.90 15.58 22.63
N LYS A 116 -2.39 14.58 21.92
CA LYS A 116 -2.27 13.16 22.29
C LYS A 116 -1.29 12.45 21.39
N LYS A 117 -0.51 11.53 21.96
CA LYS A 117 0.39 10.67 21.22
C LYS A 117 -0.36 9.41 20.80
N VAL A 118 -0.42 9.15 19.49
CA VAL A 118 -1.08 7.97 18.93
C VAL A 118 -0.16 7.30 17.94
N LEU A 119 -0.28 5.96 17.81
CA LEU A 119 0.42 5.21 16.77
C LEU A 119 -0.42 5.24 15.50
N GLY A 120 0.19 5.66 14.40
CA GLY A 120 -0.50 5.74 13.12
C GLY A 120 0.43 5.56 11.95
N ILE A 121 -0.15 5.32 10.77
CA ILE A 121 0.62 5.17 9.54
C ILE A 121 1.19 6.53 9.13
N VAL A 122 2.50 6.55 8.90
CA VAL A 122 3.18 7.67 8.25
C VAL A 122 3.06 7.45 6.74
N ARG A 123 2.47 8.41 6.03
CA ARG A 123 2.30 8.35 4.57
C ARG A 123 3.64 8.06 3.91
N SER A 124 3.71 6.95 3.17
CA SER A 124 4.97 6.47 2.59
C SER A 124 4.69 5.77 1.28
N THR A 125 5.60 5.89 0.33
CA THR A 125 5.51 5.19 -0.96
C THR A 125 6.81 4.45 -1.20
N PHE A 126 6.69 3.18 -1.57
CA PHE A 126 7.82 2.31 -1.86
C PHE A 126 7.73 1.79 -3.28
N LEU A 127 8.88 1.66 -3.92
CA LEU A 127 8.99 1.07 -5.25
C LEU A 127 9.77 -0.24 -5.13
N ILE A 128 9.12 -1.33 -5.52
CA ILE A 128 9.70 -2.68 -5.48
C ILE A 128 9.96 -3.11 -6.92
N ASP A 129 11.20 -3.55 -7.20
CA ASP A 129 11.58 -3.96 -8.56
C ASP A 129 11.09 -5.38 -8.87
N PRO A 130 11.17 -5.82 -10.15
CA PRO A 130 10.70 -7.16 -10.54
C PRO A 130 11.41 -8.32 -9.85
N LYS A 131 12.57 -8.08 -9.25
CA LYS A 131 13.34 -9.10 -8.52
C LYS A 131 13.06 -9.12 -7.02
N GLY A 132 12.12 -8.28 -6.56
CA GLY A 132 11.78 -8.20 -5.15
C GLY A 132 12.71 -7.34 -4.32
N LYS A 133 13.49 -6.46 -4.95
CA LYS A 133 14.34 -5.51 -4.25
C LYS A 133 13.60 -4.20 -4.01
N LEU A 134 13.83 -3.61 -2.86
CA LEU A 134 13.33 -2.27 -2.57
C LEU A 134 14.17 -1.25 -3.35
N ALA A 135 13.62 -0.68 -4.41
CA ALA A 135 14.35 0.25 -5.26
C ALA A 135 14.35 1.68 -4.69
N ALA A 136 13.25 2.05 -4.05
CA ALA A 136 13.12 3.38 -3.45
C ALA A 136 12.09 3.41 -2.32
#